data_30a39634c06d26807b7998981aa9829a
#
_entry.id   30a39634c06d26807b7998981aa9829a
#
_cell.length_a   1.000
_cell.length_b   1.000
_cell.length_c   1.000
_cell.angle_alpha   90.00
_cell.angle_beta   90.00
_cell.angle_gamma   90.00
#
_symmetry.space_group_name_H-M   'P 1'
#
loop_
_entity.id
_entity.type
_entity.pdbx_description
1 polymer ?
#
loop_
_entity_poly.entity_id
_entity_poly.type
_entity_poly.pdbx_seq_one_letter_code
_entity_poly.pdbx_strand_id
1 'polypeptide(L)'
;MGNMPSLTDNILVVGYFLIWIATFLWYHHIKKEVDAGSMVIGSYIGYAFFSIITLNDTFFNIRYDHLRFIPFLYLYIMLMIALSPAIYLHYNQPDKIEDPHSKTLYIPCIALIISAFFQIPTAISGSESSMIQLITDADAGQNAYLEQISNKAESGSSIKNLPAVIFNVLYDCTTFLFFYFLTRKNKNKLFLLVLFAAIFIGMILPVLNGQRGSVIKAALTIVVGYALFRHYLSKRINRVVQIAGITMAIIIAIPITAITISRFSDRKGSDGVSGYVYWYIGQANIYFNNSAMSAGGIRYGDRTLNLFKRLIWSDTPKNYDERRDKYRNLEIDDYYFTTFVGDFALDFGPIASFFIFFIFNLCVLFEIRPRDGTIKLHQLLLIYFTLCICMQGGMVLFSYADTANLIIVVYFLLYAWLRYHEALLKRFPLAGKE
;
A
#
# COMPACT_ATOMS: atom_id res chain seq x y z
N MET A 1 6.61 -25.72 26.52
CA MET A 1 5.34 -25.09 26.88
C MET A 1 5.51 -23.61 26.56
N GLY A 2 4.82 -23.10 25.54
CA GLY A 2 4.86 -21.69 25.20
C GLY A 2 4.33 -20.87 26.39
N ASN A 3 4.98 -19.76 26.72
CA ASN A 3 4.51 -18.87 27.76
C ASN A 3 3.16 -18.30 27.32
N MET A 4 2.08 -18.60 28.06
CA MET A 4 0.82 -17.90 27.82
C MET A 4 1.04 -16.41 28.01
N PRO A 5 0.41 -15.54 27.17
CA PRO A 5 0.55 -14.10 27.32
C PRO A 5 0.14 -13.68 28.73
N SER A 6 0.95 -12.84 29.36
CA SER A 6 0.66 -12.33 30.70
C SER A 6 -0.59 -11.44 30.69
N LEU A 7 -1.17 -11.20 31.86
CA LEU A 7 -2.25 -10.22 32.00
C LEU A 7 -1.80 -8.84 31.51
N THR A 8 -0.55 -8.47 31.77
CA THR A 8 0.04 -7.20 31.32
C THR A 8 0.10 -7.11 29.80
N ASP A 9 0.51 -8.19 29.10
CA ASP A 9 0.55 -8.22 27.63
C ASP A 9 -0.85 -8.00 27.03
N ASN A 10 -1.87 -8.66 27.62
CA ASN A 10 -3.26 -8.47 27.21
C ASN A 10 -3.76 -7.06 27.45
N ILE A 11 -3.46 -6.45 28.60
CA ILE A 11 -3.82 -5.05 28.91
C ILE A 11 -3.18 -4.11 27.88
N LEU A 12 -1.92 -4.31 27.51
CA LEU A 12 -1.22 -3.45 26.56
C LEU A 12 -1.80 -3.55 25.13
N VAL A 13 -2.04 -4.75 24.61
CA VAL A 13 -2.59 -4.92 23.26
C VAL A 13 -4.05 -4.44 23.18
N VAL A 14 -4.86 -4.69 24.21
CA VAL A 14 -6.23 -4.17 24.32
C VAL A 14 -6.22 -2.65 24.46
N GLY A 15 -5.33 -2.08 25.25
CA GLY A 15 -5.13 -0.64 25.35
C GLY A 15 -4.77 -0.01 24.01
N TYR A 16 -3.89 -0.66 23.22
CA TYR A 16 -3.55 -0.21 21.88
C TYR A 16 -4.74 -0.29 20.91
N PHE A 17 -5.59 -1.28 21.02
CA PHE A 17 -6.86 -1.36 20.26
C PHE A 17 -7.84 -0.25 20.65
N LEU A 18 -8.02 -0.01 21.97
CA LEU A 18 -8.95 1.01 22.48
C LEU A 18 -8.52 2.43 22.09
N ILE A 19 -7.23 2.73 22.03
CA ILE A 19 -6.75 4.06 21.59
C ILE A 19 -7.12 4.30 20.11
N TRP A 20 -7.09 3.28 19.24
CA TRP A 20 -7.53 3.41 17.85
C TRP A 20 -9.04 3.61 17.73
N ILE A 21 -9.85 2.94 18.58
CA ILE A 21 -11.30 3.21 18.64
C ILE A 21 -11.55 4.65 19.08
N ALA A 22 -10.87 5.12 20.13
CA ALA A 22 -11.00 6.49 20.62
C ALA A 22 -10.60 7.51 19.51
N THR A 23 -9.52 7.23 18.78
CA THR A 23 -9.08 8.04 17.65
C THR A 23 -10.13 8.09 16.55
N PHE A 24 -10.75 6.96 16.21
CA PHE A 24 -11.82 6.90 15.20
C PHE A 24 -13.04 7.72 15.64
N LEU A 25 -13.47 7.56 16.90
CA LEU A 25 -14.60 8.31 17.45
C LEU A 25 -14.31 9.82 17.47
N TRP A 26 -13.11 10.22 17.89
CA TRP A 26 -12.67 11.61 17.86
C TRP A 26 -12.67 12.17 16.43
N TYR A 27 -12.09 11.45 15.47
CA TYR A 27 -12.04 11.83 14.07
C TYR A 27 -13.44 11.99 13.46
N HIS A 28 -14.34 11.06 13.77
CA HIS A 28 -15.70 11.03 13.23
C HIS A 28 -16.67 12.00 13.93
N HIS A 29 -16.35 12.44 15.15
CA HIS A 29 -17.22 13.35 15.91
C HIS A 29 -17.44 14.69 15.21
N ILE A 30 -16.47 15.19 14.47
CA ILE A 30 -16.48 16.52 13.86
C ILE A 30 -17.22 16.52 12.51
N LYS A 31 -16.97 15.52 11.69
CA LYS A 31 -17.70 15.30 10.43
C LYS A 31 -18.15 13.84 10.40
N LYS A 32 -19.46 13.63 10.40
CA LYS A 32 -20.08 12.28 10.35
C LYS A 32 -19.95 11.63 8.97
N GLU A 33 -18.97 11.99 8.16
CA GLU A 33 -18.72 11.43 6.85
C GLU A 33 -17.55 10.44 6.88
N VAL A 34 -17.70 9.32 6.19
CA VAL A 34 -16.63 8.34 6.00
C VAL A 34 -15.77 8.82 4.84
N ASP A 35 -14.54 9.25 5.13
CA ASP A 35 -13.54 9.68 4.15
C ASP A 35 -12.31 8.75 4.13
N ALA A 36 -11.26 9.13 3.40
CA ALA A 36 -10.06 8.34 3.29
C ALA A 36 -9.33 8.17 4.63
N GLY A 37 -9.31 9.21 5.46
CA GLY A 37 -8.70 9.14 6.80
C GLY A 37 -9.43 8.18 7.72
N SER A 38 -10.79 8.24 7.76
CA SER A 38 -11.59 7.31 8.56
C SER A 38 -11.42 5.85 8.10
N MET A 39 -11.26 5.59 6.79
CA MET A 39 -10.98 4.24 6.28
C MET A 39 -9.63 3.71 6.77
N VAL A 40 -8.59 4.55 6.74
CA VAL A 40 -7.26 4.15 7.23
C VAL A 40 -7.28 3.93 8.76
N ILE A 41 -7.89 4.82 9.54
CA ILE A 41 -8.02 4.64 11.00
C ILE A 41 -8.83 3.36 11.30
N GLY A 42 -9.90 3.11 10.55
CA GLY A 42 -10.69 1.88 10.66
C GLY A 42 -9.87 0.61 10.38
N SER A 43 -8.95 0.65 9.42
CA SER A 43 -8.04 -0.48 9.17
C SER A 43 -7.09 -0.73 10.34
N TYR A 44 -6.60 0.32 11.01
CA TYR A 44 -5.75 0.17 12.22
C TYR A 44 -6.52 -0.40 13.42
N ILE A 45 -7.82 -0.10 13.55
CA ILE A 45 -8.69 -0.81 14.53
C ILE A 45 -8.69 -2.31 14.22
N GLY A 46 -8.89 -2.67 12.94
CA GLY A 46 -8.87 -4.07 12.50
C GLY A 46 -7.52 -4.74 12.79
N TYR A 47 -6.40 -4.11 12.45
CA TYR A 47 -5.06 -4.68 12.70
C TYR A 47 -4.79 -4.86 14.21
N ALA A 48 -5.17 -3.89 15.04
CA ALA A 48 -5.02 -3.99 16.48
C ALA A 48 -5.94 -5.08 17.08
N PHE A 49 -7.17 -5.23 16.59
CA PHE A 49 -8.06 -6.31 16.99
C PHE A 49 -7.48 -7.69 16.66
N PHE A 50 -6.98 -7.89 15.44
CA PHE A 50 -6.34 -9.16 15.06
C PHE A 50 -5.02 -9.40 15.82
N SER A 51 -4.34 -8.36 16.30
CA SER A 51 -3.19 -8.52 17.20
C SER A 51 -3.59 -9.14 18.54
N ILE A 52 -4.78 -8.81 19.09
CA ILE A 52 -5.30 -9.43 20.31
C ILE A 52 -5.53 -10.93 20.07
N ILE A 53 -6.15 -11.30 18.94
CA ILE A 53 -6.38 -12.73 18.60
C ILE A 53 -5.05 -13.45 18.43
N THR A 54 -4.11 -12.86 17.66
CA THR A 54 -2.79 -13.45 17.41
C THR A 54 -1.99 -13.69 18.68
N LEU A 55 -2.02 -12.74 19.62
CA LEU A 55 -1.31 -12.86 20.89
C LEU A 55 -1.86 -13.99 21.75
N ASN A 56 -3.17 -14.24 21.68
CA ASN A 56 -3.86 -15.28 22.49
C ASN A 56 -3.98 -16.62 21.75
N ASP A 57 -3.49 -16.74 20.53
CA ASP A 57 -3.41 -18.01 19.81
C ASP A 57 -2.27 -18.86 20.37
N THR A 58 -2.58 -20.08 20.81
CA THR A 58 -1.61 -20.97 21.48
C THR A 58 -0.46 -21.42 20.59
N PHE A 59 -0.63 -21.38 19.26
CA PHE A 59 0.40 -21.75 18.30
C PHE A 59 1.34 -20.58 17.95
N PHE A 60 0.78 -19.35 17.85
CA PHE A 60 1.56 -18.17 17.43
C PHE A 60 2.18 -17.41 18.59
N ASN A 61 1.59 -17.44 19.78
CA ASN A 61 2.06 -16.69 20.94
C ASN A 61 3.49 -17.06 21.37
N ILE A 62 3.91 -18.31 21.16
CA ILE A 62 5.28 -18.80 21.49
C ILE A 62 6.39 -18.07 20.71
N ARG A 63 6.04 -17.32 19.69
CA ARG A 63 6.96 -16.58 18.82
C ARG A 63 7.21 -15.17 19.30
N TYR A 64 6.51 -14.73 20.35
CA TYR A 64 6.54 -13.36 20.83
C TYR A 64 7.00 -13.29 22.29
N ASP A 65 7.80 -12.27 22.56
CA ASP A 65 8.20 -11.94 23.92
C ASP A 65 7.15 -11.06 24.60
N HIS A 66 7.35 -10.77 25.89
CA HIS A 66 6.50 -9.86 26.64
C HIS A 66 6.40 -8.49 25.98
N LEU A 67 5.18 -7.97 25.90
CA LEU A 67 4.90 -6.69 25.28
C LEU A 67 5.33 -5.54 26.19
N ARG A 68 5.68 -4.40 25.58
CA ARG A 68 6.13 -3.19 26.24
C ARG A 68 5.25 -2.01 25.87
N PHE A 69 5.05 -1.09 26.81
CA PHE A 69 4.23 0.11 26.59
C PHE A 69 4.85 1.08 25.57
N ILE A 70 6.14 1.37 25.72
CA ILE A 70 6.82 2.39 24.89
C ILE A 70 6.76 2.11 23.39
N PRO A 71 6.98 0.88 22.88
CA PRO A 71 6.87 0.61 21.45
C PRO A 71 5.46 0.85 20.88
N PHE A 72 4.39 0.51 21.62
CA PHE A 72 3.03 0.81 21.19
C PHE A 72 2.73 2.32 21.16
N LEU A 73 3.19 3.05 22.17
CA LEU A 73 3.04 4.50 22.20
C LEU A 73 3.80 5.16 21.05
N TYR A 74 5.03 4.73 20.80
CA TYR A 74 5.83 5.21 19.69
C TYR A 74 5.16 4.91 18.34
N LEU A 75 4.72 3.67 18.12
CA LEU A 75 4.02 3.28 16.89
C LEU A 75 2.77 4.14 16.66
N TYR A 76 1.97 4.35 17.71
CA TYR A 76 0.78 5.19 17.62
C TYR A 76 1.12 6.65 17.24
N ILE A 77 2.11 7.26 17.90
CA ILE A 77 2.54 8.63 17.59
C ILE A 77 3.02 8.74 16.13
N MET A 78 3.85 7.80 15.67
CA MET A 78 4.37 7.79 14.31
C MET A 78 3.26 7.65 13.26
N LEU A 79 2.28 6.79 13.52
CA LEU A 79 1.11 6.62 12.66
C LEU A 79 0.23 7.87 12.65
N MET A 80 0.05 8.55 13.77
CA MET A 80 -0.68 9.82 13.84
C MET A 80 0.05 10.95 13.09
N ILE A 81 1.39 11.00 13.16
CA ILE A 81 2.20 11.92 12.34
C ILE A 81 1.99 11.62 10.85
N ALA A 82 2.05 10.36 10.45
CA ALA A 82 1.85 9.95 9.06
C ALA A 82 0.42 10.24 8.55
N LEU A 83 -0.59 10.17 9.41
CA LEU A 83 -1.98 10.49 9.11
C LEU A 83 -2.28 12.00 9.14
N SER A 84 -1.38 12.84 9.63
CA SER A 84 -1.63 14.27 9.81
C SER A 84 -2.10 15.01 8.53
N PRO A 85 -1.63 14.68 7.28
CA PRO A 85 -2.17 15.28 6.07
C PRO A 85 -3.63 14.92 5.80
N ALA A 86 -4.05 13.68 6.11
CA ALA A 86 -5.43 13.25 5.98
C ALA A 86 -6.33 13.92 7.02
N ILE A 87 -5.84 14.02 8.26
CA ILE A 87 -6.53 14.73 9.35
C ILE A 87 -6.70 16.20 8.98
N TYR A 88 -5.65 16.85 8.47
CA TYR A 88 -5.73 18.24 8.03
C TYR A 88 -6.76 18.43 6.91
N LEU A 89 -6.79 17.55 5.90
CA LEU A 89 -7.78 17.60 4.82
C LEU A 89 -9.20 17.40 5.33
N HIS A 90 -9.42 16.53 6.31
CA HIS A 90 -10.73 16.29 6.93
C HIS A 90 -11.31 17.57 7.54
N TYR A 91 -10.50 18.34 8.26
CA TYR A 91 -10.92 19.59 8.88
C TYR A 91 -11.07 20.74 7.87
N ASN A 92 -10.21 20.77 6.84
CA ASN A 92 -10.09 21.86 5.88
C ASN A 92 -10.43 21.38 4.46
N GLN A 93 -11.54 20.63 4.31
CA GLN A 93 -11.91 20.02 3.04
C GLN A 93 -12.27 21.08 2.01
N PRO A 94 -11.54 21.16 0.88
CA PRO A 94 -11.81 22.12 -0.17
C PRO A 94 -13.04 21.71 -1.00
N ASP A 95 -13.78 22.70 -1.49
CA ASP A 95 -14.98 22.50 -2.28
C ASP A 95 -14.69 22.05 -3.72
N LYS A 96 -13.53 22.46 -4.25
CA LYS A 96 -13.18 22.25 -5.65
C LYS A 96 -11.71 21.88 -5.83
N ILE A 97 -11.46 21.11 -6.89
CA ILE A 97 -10.12 20.83 -7.39
C ILE A 97 -9.84 21.80 -8.53
N GLU A 98 -8.70 22.51 -8.48
CA GLU A 98 -8.22 23.33 -9.58
C GLU A 98 -7.82 22.42 -10.75
N ASP A 99 -8.46 22.65 -11.92
CA ASP A 99 -8.22 21.83 -13.11
C ASP A 99 -6.86 22.17 -13.75
N PRO A 100 -5.90 21.24 -13.79
CA PRO A 100 -4.69 21.42 -14.56
C PRO A 100 -4.97 21.28 -16.06
N HIS A 101 -4.05 21.76 -16.89
CA HIS A 101 -4.20 21.69 -18.34
C HIS A 101 -4.35 20.24 -18.84
N SER A 102 -5.43 19.95 -19.58
CA SER A 102 -5.91 18.58 -19.81
C SER A 102 -4.94 17.66 -20.55
N LYS A 103 -4.18 18.18 -21.53
CA LYS A 103 -3.34 17.34 -22.41
C LYS A 103 -2.22 16.62 -21.65
N THR A 104 -1.67 17.23 -20.59
CA THR A 104 -0.53 16.70 -19.83
C THR A 104 -0.89 15.52 -18.96
N LEU A 105 -2.16 15.37 -18.57
CA LEU A 105 -2.64 14.29 -17.71
C LEU A 105 -2.81 12.95 -18.45
N TYR A 106 -2.96 13.01 -19.77
CA TYR A 106 -3.17 11.77 -20.55
C TYR A 106 -1.89 10.94 -20.72
N ILE A 107 -0.70 11.56 -20.69
CA ILE A 107 0.58 10.88 -20.95
C ILE A 107 0.80 9.66 -20.04
N PRO A 108 0.78 9.78 -18.70
CA PRO A 108 0.99 8.63 -17.83
C PRO A 108 -0.12 7.58 -17.97
N CYS A 109 -1.36 8.00 -18.23
CA CYS A 109 -2.48 7.07 -18.45
C CYS A 109 -2.34 6.29 -19.74
N ILE A 110 -1.90 6.93 -20.83
CA ILE A 110 -1.64 6.26 -22.11
C ILE A 110 -0.48 5.28 -21.95
N ALA A 111 0.58 5.67 -21.25
CA ALA A 111 1.72 4.78 -20.99
C ALA A 111 1.29 3.54 -20.22
N LEU A 112 0.41 3.66 -19.22
CA LEU A 112 -0.18 2.51 -18.51
C LEU A 112 -1.02 1.65 -19.45
N ILE A 113 -1.91 2.25 -20.23
CA ILE A 113 -2.77 1.52 -21.18
C ILE A 113 -1.91 0.71 -22.17
N ILE A 114 -0.87 1.33 -22.73
CA ILE A 114 0.04 0.64 -23.63
C ILE A 114 0.77 -0.49 -22.91
N SER A 115 1.32 -0.24 -21.73
CA SER A 115 2.01 -1.27 -20.96
C SER A 115 1.07 -2.41 -20.54
N ALA A 116 -0.19 -2.12 -20.20
CA ALA A 116 -1.21 -3.11 -19.90
C ALA A 116 -1.52 -4.00 -21.14
N PHE A 117 -1.57 -3.40 -22.34
CA PHE A 117 -1.78 -4.15 -23.57
C PHE A 117 -0.72 -5.24 -23.77
N PHE A 118 0.55 -4.95 -23.47
CA PHE A 118 1.63 -5.94 -23.51
C PHE A 118 1.52 -7.03 -22.43
N GLN A 119 0.68 -6.84 -21.42
CA GLN A 119 0.43 -7.87 -20.39
C GLN A 119 -0.73 -8.82 -20.79
N ILE A 120 -1.56 -8.46 -21.77
CA ILE A 120 -2.71 -9.27 -22.18
C ILE A 120 -2.34 -10.69 -22.62
N PRO A 121 -1.30 -10.92 -23.45
CA PRO A 121 -0.91 -12.28 -23.84
C PRO A 121 -0.57 -13.16 -22.62
N THR A 122 0.14 -12.59 -21.63
CA THR A 122 0.49 -13.29 -20.38
C THR A 122 -0.76 -13.59 -19.54
N ALA A 123 -1.73 -12.66 -19.52
CA ALA A 123 -2.99 -12.86 -18.81
C ALA A 123 -3.85 -13.94 -19.48
N ILE A 124 -3.88 -14.01 -20.80
CA ILE A 124 -4.68 -15.00 -21.55
C ILE A 124 -4.02 -16.39 -21.49
N SER A 125 -2.71 -16.50 -21.74
CA SER A 125 -2.00 -17.78 -21.67
C SER A 125 -2.01 -18.41 -20.29
N GLY A 126 -2.09 -17.57 -19.22
CA GLY A 126 -2.26 -18.04 -17.86
C GLY A 126 -3.71 -18.36 -17.45
N SER A 127 -4.72 -17.86 -18.17
CA SER A 127 -6.08 -17.81 -17.65
C SER A 127 -6.90 -19.10 -17.81
N GLU A 128 -6.76 -19.85 -18.90
CA GLU A 128 -7.66 -21.00 -19.15
C GLU A 128 -7.38 -22.19 -18.23
N SER A 129 -6.13 -22.48 -17.94
CA SER A 129 -5.77 -23.52 -16.97
C SER A 129 -5.63 -22.98 -15.54
N SER A 130 -5.14 -21.76 -15.36
CA SER A 130 -4.74 -21.23 -14.05
C SER A 130 -5.93 -20.82 -13.16
N MET A 131 -7.00 -20.20 -13.68
CA MET A 131 -8.11 -19.81 -12.80
C MET A 131 -8.92 -21.02 -12.34
N ILE A 132 -9.19 -21.96 -13.22
CA ILE A 132 -9.89 -23.20 -12.84
C ILE A 132 -9.00 -24.02 -11.91
N GLN A 133 -7.72 -24.17 -12.23
CA GLN A 133 -6.77 -24.88 -11.38
C GLN A 133 -6.59 -24.22 -10.02
N LEU A 134 -6.51 -22.89 -9.91
CA LEU A 134 -6.43 -22.17 -8.63
C LEU A 134 -7.63 -22.42 -7.71
N ILE A 135 -8.80 -22.78 -8.28
CA ILE A 135 -10.01 -23.08 -7.53
C ILE A 135 -10.13 -24.60 -7.23
N THR A 136 -9.65 -25.44 -8.13
CA THR A 136 -9.85 -26.91 -8.06
C THR A 136 -8.66 -27.69 -7.48
N ASP A 137 -7.46 -27.14 -7.59
CA ASP A 137 -6.22 -27.76 -7.12
C ASP A 137 -5.62 -26.97 -5.95
N ALA A 138 -5.50 -27.63 -4.80
CA ALA A 138 -4.99 -27.02 -3.58
C ALA A 138 -3.56 -26.49 -3.72
N ASP A 139 -2.72 -27.09 -4.57
CA ASP A 139 -1.31 -26.72 -4.73
C ASP A 139 -1.06 -25.70 -5.85
N ALA A 140 -2.03 -25.50 -6.74
CA ALA A 140 -1.85 -24.65 -7.92
C ALA A 140 -1.43 -23.21 -7.59
N GLY A 141 -2.00 -22.61 -6.53
CA GLY A 141 -1.65 -21.25 -6.09
C GLY A 141 -0.22 -21.14 -5.55
N GLN A 142 0.28 -22.17 -4.91
CA GLN A 142 1.66 -22.22 -4.41
C GLN A 142 2.65 -22.47 -5.55
N ASN A 143 2.31 -23.39 -6.46
CA ASN A 143 3.14 -23.72 -7.62
C ASN A 143 3.28 -22.53 -8.56
N ALA A 144 2.19 -21.82 -8.89
CA ALA A 144 2.23 -20.60 -9.70
C ALA A 144 3.12 -19.50 -9.07
N TYR A 145 3.09 -19.35 -7.76
CA TYR A 145 3.95 -18.41 -7.04
C TYR A 145 5.43 -18.81 -7.09
N LEU A 146 5.75 -20.10 -6.88
CA LEU A 146 7.12 -20.61 -6.92
C LEU A 146 7.70 -20.52 -8.34
N GLU A 147 6.93 -20.87 -9.36
CA GLU A 147 7.31 -20.72 -10.77
C GLU A 147 7.62 -19.26 -11.12
N GLN A 148 6.82 -18.32 -10.61
CA GLN A 148 7.10 -16.90 -10.86
C GLN A 148 8.38 -16.44 -10.16
N ILE A 149 8.71 -16.93 -8.98
CA ILE A 149 9.98 -16.60 -8.30
C ILE A 149 11.15 -17.16 -9.09
N SER A 150 11.09 -18.42 -9.56
CA SER A 150 12.15 -19.04 -10.37
C SER A 150 12.34 -18.30 -11.68
N ASN A 151 11.27 -17.99 -12.41
CA ASN A 151 11.31 -17.22 -13.65
C ASN A 151 11.88 -15.81 -13.47
N LYS A 152 11.64 -15.15 -12.33
CA LYS A 152 12.27 -13.86 -12.01
C LYS A 152 13.76 -13.98 -11.71
N ALA A 153 14.19 -15.07 -11.09
CA ALA A 153 15.60 -15.32 -10.79
C ALA A 153 16.39 -15.62 -12.08
N GLU A 154 15.78 -16.34 -13.03
CA GLU A 154 16.40 -16.72 -14.31
C GLU A 154 16.41 -15.58 -15.33
N SER A 155 15.36 -14.75 -15.38
CA SER A 155 15.16 -13.77 -16.44
C SER A 155 16.03 -12.52 -16.35
N GLY A 156 16.75 -12.28 -15.24
CA GLY A 156 17.63 -11.12 -15.09
C GLY A 156 16.97 -9.78 -15.46
N SER A 157 17.76 -8.72 -15.64
CA SER A 157 17.30 -7.40 -16.10
C SER A 157 17.09 -7.38 -17.64
N SER A 158 16.18 -8.21 -18.17
CA SER A 158 15.90 -8.26 -19.60
C SER A 158 14.99 -7.10 -20.03
N ILE A 159 15.28 -6.47 -21.17
CA ILE A 159 14.44 -5.45 -21.83
C ILE A 159 12.99 -5.97 -22.03
N LYS A 160 12.79 -7.28 -22.17
CA LYS A 160 11.47 -7.92 -22.28
C LYS A 160 10.55 -7.64 -21.08
N ASN A 161 11.10 -7.36 -19.90
CA ASN A 161 10.34 -7.06 -18.69
C ASN A 161 9.98 -5.56 -18.55
N LEU A 162 10.48 -4.70 -19.44
CA LEU A 162 10.25 -3.25 -19.35
C LEU A 162 8.75 -2.85 -19.31
N PRO A 163 7.85 -3.43 -20.14
CA PRO A 163 6.43 -3.13 -20.07
C PRO A 163 5.82 -3.47 -18.69
N ALA A 164 6.22 -4.58 -18.08
CA ALA A 164 5.74 -4.96 -16.74
C ALA A 164 6.25 -4.01 -15.66
N VAL A 165 7.50 -3.56 -15.75
CA VAL A 165 8.07 -2.57 -14.85
C VAL A 165 7.32 -1.24 -14.98
N ILE A 166 7.12 -0.73 -16.20
CA ILE A 166 6.38 0.51 -16.47
C ILE A 166 4.95 0.39 -15.92
N PHE A 167 4.28 -0.72 -16.18
CA PHE A 167 2.94 -0.99 -15.71
C PHE A 167 2.84 -0.89 -14.17
N ASN A 168 3.72 -1.60 -13.47
CA ASN A 168 3.72 -1.62 -12.00
C ASN A 168 4.06 -0.26 -11.39
N VAL A 169 4.98 0.48 -11.99
CA VAL A 169 5.45 1.79 -11.49
C VAL A 169 4.41 2.89 -11.70
N LEU A 170 3.65 2.84 -12.81
CA LEU A 170 2.62 3.82 -13.13
C LEU A 170 1.27 3.53 -12.47
N TYR A 171 1.05 2.33 -11.96
CA TYR A 171 -0.26 1.85 -11.53
C TYR A 171 -0.93 2.77 -10.49
N ASP A 172 -0.22 3.09 -9.40
CA ASP A 172 -0.76 3.90 -8.30
C ASP A 172 -1.11 5.32 -8.78
N CYS A 173 -0.17 5.98 -9.50
CA CYS A 173 -0.37 7.33 -10.04
C CYS A 173 -1.50 7.38 -11.07
N THR A 174 -1.65 6.34 -11.88
CA THR A 174 -2.70 6.30 -12.90
C THR A 174 -4.06 6.01 -12.28
N THR A 175 -4.12 5.20 -11.21
CA THR A 175 -5.34 5.02 -10.41
C THR A 175 -5.80 6.36 -9.79
N PHE A 176 -4.87 7.16 -9.28
CA PHE A 176 -5.17 8.51 -8.81
C PHE A 176 -5.76 9.39 -9.94
N LEU A 177 -5.14 9.41 -11.11
CA LEU A 177 -5.62 10.18 -12.26
C LEU A 177 -6.97 9.67 -12.78
N PHE A 178 -7.23 8.36 -12.75
CA PHE A 178 -8.53 7.79 -13.10
C PHE A 178 -9.65 8.38 -12.25
N PHE A 179 -9.49 8.40 -10.92
CA PHE A 179 -10.50 9.02 -10.04
C PHE A 179 -10.63 10.52 -10.27
N TYR A 180 -9.53 11.23 -10.52
CA TYR A 180 -9.60 12.64 -10.93
C TYR A 180 -10.41 12.83 -12.22
N PHE A 181 -10.18 12.05 -13.28
CA PHE A 181 -10.95 12.12 -14.51
C PHE A 181 -12.45 11.83 -14.28
N LEU A 182 -12.80 11.01 -13.30
CA LEU A 182 -14.19 10.77 -12.92
C LEU A 182 -14.87 12.00 -12.31
N THR A 183 -14.14 12.97 -11.79
CA THR A 183 -14.70 14.22 -11.24
C THR A 183 -15.07 15.22 -12.32
N ARG A 184 -14.45 15.15 -13.50
CA ARG A 184 -14.62 16.14 -14.58
C ARG A 184 -16.02 16.07 -15.21
N LYS A 185 -16.56 17.23 -15.62
CA LYS A 185 -17.88 17.32 -16.30
C LYS A 185 -17.82 16.71 -17.70
N ASN A 186 -16.84 17.11 -18.51
CA ASN A 186 -16.67 16.59 -19.87
C ASN A 186 -15.71 15.37 -19.85
N LYS A 187 -16.29 14.17 -19.98
CA LYS A 187 -15.57 12.90 -19.88
C LYS A 187 -15.54 12.19 -21.21
N ASN A 188 -14.36 11.77 -21.63
CA ASN A 188 -14.26 10.76 -22.69
C ASN A 188 -14.55 9.38 -22.06
N LYS A 189 -15.78 8.87 -22.31
CA LYS A 189 -16.23 7.61 -21.72
C LYS A 189 -15.41 6.41 -22.19
N LEU A 190 -15.02 6.40 -23.47
CA LEU A 190 -14.21 5.32 -24.04
C LEU A 190 -12.82 5.30 -23.38
N PHE A 191 -12.17 6.46 -23.25
CA PHE A 191 -10.88 6.56 -22.57
C PHE A 191 -10.96 6.07 -21.13
N LEU A 192 -12.00 6.46 -20.37
CA LEU A 192 -12.19 6.00 -19.01
C LEU A 192 -12.45 4.50 -18.92
N LEU A 193 -13.18 3.92 -19.88
CA LEU A 193 -13.41 2.48 -19.94
C LEU A 193 -12.11 1.71 -20.19
N VAL A 194 -11.31 2.15 -21.16
CA VAL A 194 -10.02 1.53 -21.48
C VAL A 194 -9.04 1.68 -20.30
N LEU A 195 -9.00 2.84 -19.67
CA LEU A 195 -8.17 3.07 -18.48
C LEU A 195 -8.59 2.19 -17.31
N PHE A 196 -9.91 2.04 -17.09
CA PHE A 196 -10.45 1.14 -16.09
C PHE A 196 -10.05 -0.33 -16.36
N ALA A 197 -10.17 -0.77 -17.63
CA ALA A 197 -9.73 -2.10 -18.02
C ALA A 197 -8.22 -2.32 -17.77
N ALA A 198 -7.38 -1.32 -18.08
CA ALA A 198 -5.96 -1.39 -17.77
C ALA A 198 -5.67 -1.49 -16.26
N ILE A 199 -6.39 -0.73 -15.42
CA ILE A 199 -6.28 -0.82 -13.96
C ILE A 199 -6.76 -2.19 -13.46
N PHE A 200 -7.84 -2.73 -14.05
CA PHE A 200 -8.37 -4.04 -13.69
C PHE A 200 -7.38 -5.18 -14.01
N ILE A 201 -6.64 -5.08 -15.10
CA ILE A 201 -5.53 -6.01 -15.40
C ILE A 201 -4.52 -6.08 -14.27
N GLY A 202 -4.21 -4.95 -13.63
CA GLY A 202 -3.30 -4.91 -12.47
C GLY A 202 -3.81 -5.63 -11.22
N MET A 203 -5.10 -5.97 -11.16
CA MET A 203 -5.66 -6.81 -10.10
C MET A 203 -5.72 -8.29 -10.53
N ILE A 204 -5.98 -8.56 -11.78
CA ILE A 204 -6.12 -9.93 -12.31
C ILE A 204 -4.76 -10.63 -12.45
N LEU A 205 -3.75 -9.96 -13.00
CA LEU A 205 -2.41 -10.55 -13.18
C LEU A 205 -1.80 -11.12 -11.89
N PRO A 206 -1.80 -10.40 -10.76
CA PRO A 206 -1.32 -10.96 -9.50
C PRO A 206 -2.15 -12.16 -9.02
N VAL A 207 -3.46 -12.21 -9.29
CA VAL A 207 -4.29 -13.39 -8.96
C VAL A 207 -3.80 -14.60 -9.73
N LEU A 208 -3.63 -14.48 -11.05
CA LEU A 208 -3.13 -15.55 -11.92
C LEU A 208 -1.74 -16.06 -11.49
N ASN A 209 -0.93 -15.18 -10.94
CA ASN A 209 0.40 -15.49 -10.42
C ASN A 209 0.42 -15.93 -8.93
N GLY A 210 -0.72 -16.19 -8.32
CA GLY A 210 -0.82 -16.60 -6.91
C GLY A 210 -0.33 -15.54 -5.89
N GLN A 211 -0.24 -14.26 -6.28
CA GLN A 211 0.30 -13.15 -5.49
C GLN A 211 -0.77 -12.37 -4.71
N ARG A 212 -1.23 -12.90 -3.60
CA ARG A 212 -2.24 -12.24 -2.74
C ARG A 212 -1.87 -10.81 -2.33
N GLY A 213 -0.62 -10.58 -1.93
CA GLY A 213 -0.16 -9.29 -1.45
C GLY A 213 -0.29 -8.19 -2.49
N SER A 214 0.05 -8.47 -3.75
CA SER A 214 -0.09 -7.51 -4.86
C SER A 214 -1.54 -7.19 -5.19
N VAL A 215 -2.45 -8.18 -5.09
CA VAL A 215 -3.90 -7.96 -5.28
C VAL A 215 -4.44 -7.05 -4.17
N ILE A 216 -4.10 -7.34 -2.91
CA ILE A 216 -4.50 -6.51 -1.77
C ILE A 216 -3.97 -5.09 -1.93
N LYS A 217 -2.70 -4.92 -2.31
CA LYS A 217 -2.11 -3.61 -2.59
C LYS A 217 -2.92 -2.85 -3.64
N ALA A 218 -3.21 -3.47 -4.79
CA ALA A 218 -3.97 -2.84 -5.87
C ALA A 218 -5.39 -2.45 -5.40
N ALA A 219 -6.07 -3.32 -4.65
CA ALA A 219 -7.38 -3.03 -4.08
C ALA A 219 -7.35 -1.84 -3.11
N LEU A 220 -6.37 -1.81 -2.18
CA LEU A 220 -6.21 -0.71 -1.23
C LEU A 220 -5.91 0.62 -1.94
N THR A 221 -5.10 0.61 -3.00
CA THR A 221 -4.82 1.77 -3.85
C THR A 221 -6.10 2.35 -4.47
N ILE A 222 -6.99 1.47 -4.97
CA ILE A 222 -8.29 1.86 -5.52
C ILE A 222 -9.21 2.42 -4.43
N VAL A 223 -9.25 1.78 -3.26
CA VAL A 223 -10.07 2.24 -2.12
C VAL A 223 -9.64 3.63 -1.67
N VAL A 224 -8.34 3.88 -1.52
CA VAL A 224 -7.79 5.20 -1.17
C VAL A 224 -8.15 6.24 -2.23
N GLY A 225 -7.97 5.91 -3.52
CA GLY A 225 -8.34 6.79 -4.63
C GLY A 225 -9.82 7.16 -4.61
N TYR A 226 -10.69 6.17 -4.48
CA TYR A 226 -12.13 6.40 -4.35
C TYR A 226 -12.48 7.29 -3.15
N ALA A 227 -11.95 6.96 -1.97
CA ALA A 227 -12.24 7.66 -0.74
C ALA A 227 -11.80 9.13 -0.78
N LEU A 228 -10.63 9.41 -1.37
CA LEU A 228 -10.11 10.77 -1.52
C LEU A 228 -10.97 11.62 -2.48
N PHE A 229 -11.42 11.04 -3.61
CA PHE A 229 -12.17 11.78 -4.62
C PHE A 229 -13.69 11.72 -4.45
N ARG A 230 -14.21 10.91 -3.53
CA ARG A 230 -15.65 10.69 -3.32
C ARG A 230 -16.45 11.97 -3.16
N HIS A 231 -15.93 12.96 -2.44
CA HIS A 231 -16.58 14.25 -2.20
C HIS A 231 -16.82 15.04 -3.50
N TYR A 232 -15.91 14.90 -4.49
CA TYR A 232 -15.97 15.60 -5.77
C TYR A 232 -16.77 14.84 -6.85
N LEU A 233 -17.21 13.61 -6.57
CA LEU A 233 -17.98 12.81 -7.51
C LEU A 233 -19.48 13.18 -7.46
N SER A 234 -20.14 13.19 -8.63
CA SER A 234 -21.60 13.31 -8.65
C SER A 234 -22.25 12.07 -8.00
N LYS A 235 -23.46 12.25 -7.42
CA LYS A 235 -24.21 11.17 -6.75
C LYS A 235 -24.38 9.91 -7.64
N ARG A 236 -24.62 10.10 -8.96
CA ARG A 236 -24.75 8.99 -9.91
C ARG A 236 -23.45 8.23 -10.10
N ILE A 237 -22.35 8.93 -10.31
CA ILE A 237 -21.03 8.31 -10.51
C ILE A 237 -20.59 7.61 -9.22
N ASN A 238 -20.78 8.26 -8.07
CA ASN A 238 -20.47 7.67 -6.77
C ASN A 238 -21.15 6.31 -6.60
N ARG A 239 -22.46 6.22 -6.92
CA ARG A 239 -23.20 4.94 -6.86
C ARG A 239 -22.64 3.89 -7.84
N VAL A 240 -22.31 4.29 -9.07
CA VAL A 240 -21.70 3.37 -10.07
C VAL A 240 -20.35 2.84 -9.57
N VAL A 241 -19.49 3.71 -9.06
CA VAL A 241 -18.19 3.30 -8.52
C VAL A 241 -18.35 2.37 -7.32
N GLN A 242 -19.29 2.64 -6.42
CA GLN A 242 -19.57 1.75 -5.28
C GLN A 242 -20.03 0.37 -5.74
N ILE A 243 -21.00 0.28 -6.66
CA ILE A 243 -21.49 -1.00 -7.18
C ILE A 243 -20.34 -1.75 -7.87
N ALA A 244 -19.59 -1.09 -8.77
CA ALA A 244 -18.46 -1.69 -9.45
C ALA A 244 -17.39 -2.17 -8.47
N GLY A 245 -17.08 -1.38 -7.44
CA GLY A 245 -16.10 -1.74 -6.41
C GLY A 245 -16.53 -2.96 -5.58
N ILE A 246 -17.80 -3.02 -5.17
CA ILE A 246 -18.35 -4.19 -4.44
C ILE A 246 -18.34 -5.42 -5.34
N THR A 247 -18.78 -5.31 -6.59
CA THR A 247 -18.76 -6.43 -7.54
C THR A 247 -17.33 -6.94 -7.77
N MET A 248 -16.37 -6.04 -7.96
CA MET A 248 -14.96 -6.42 -8.07
C MET A 248 -14.42 -7.09 -6.81
N ALA A 249 -14.75 -6.56 -5.64
CA ALA A 249 -14.32 -7.15 -4.37
C ALA A 249 -14.83 -8.59 -4.22
N ILE A 250 -16.08 -8.87 -4.60
CA ILE A 250 -16.67 -10.23 -4.57
C ILE A 250 -15.93 -11.15 -5.57
N ILE A 251 -15.73 -10.69 -6.82
CA ILE A 251 -15.06 -11.48 -7.87
C ILE A 251 -13.63 -11.84 -7.45
N ILE A 252 -12.93 -10.93 -6.78
CA ILE A 252 -11.53 -11.13 -6.38
C ILE A 252 -11.42 -11.89 -5.05
N ALA A 253 -12.42 -11.80 -4.17
CA ALA A 253 -12.42 -12.51 -2.90
C ALA A 253 -12.38 -14.04 -3.11
N ILE A 254 -13.08 -14.55 -4.13
CA ILE A 254 -13.12 -16.00 -4.41
C ILE A 254 -11.72 -16.58 -4.66
N PRO A 255 -10.93 -16.11 -5.65
CA PRO A 255 -9.60 -16.66 -5.89
C PRO A 255 -8.61 -16.36 -4.74
N ILE A 256 -8.70 -15.22 -4.07
CA ILE A 256 -7.86 -14.94 -2.89
C ILE A 256 -8.13 -15.96 -1.79
N THR A 257 -9.41 -16.29 -1.56
CA THR A 257 -9.80 -17.28 -0.56
C THR A 257 -9.28 -18.65 -0.96
N ALA A 258 -9.43 -19.08 -2.21
CA ALA A 258 -8.92 -20.33 -2.72
C ALA A 258 -7.38 -20.43 -2.55
N ILE A 259 -6.63 -19.43 -2.97
CA ILE A 259 -5.16 -19.36 -2.79
C ILE A 259 -4.79 -19.38 -1.29
N THR A 260 -5.60 -18.75 -0.43
CA THR A 260 -5.35 -18.73 1.02
C THR A 260 -5.56 -20.11 1.63
N ILE A 261 -6.64 -20.79 1.28
CA ILE A 261 -6.92 -22.15 1.72
C ILE A 261 -5.81 -23.08 1.25
N SER A 262 -5.47 -23.08 -0.03
CA SER A 262 -4.40 -23.87 -0.64
C SER A 262 -3.06 -23.74 0.12
N ARG A 263 -2.67 -22.55 0.51
CA ARG A 263 -1.38 -22.31 1.20
C ARG A 263 -1.35 -22.75 2.66
N PHE A 264 -2.50 -22.82 3.30
CA PHE A 264 -2.57 -23.06 4.74
C PHE A 264 -3.26 -24.36 5.14
N SER A 265 -3.90 -25.08 4.19
CA SER A 265 -4.59 -26.35 4.47
C SER A 265 -3.68 -27.43 5.06
N ASP A 266 -2.44 -27.50 4.60
CA ASP A 266 -1.48 -28.56 5.02
C ASP A 266 -0.65 -28.17 6.24
N ARG A 267 -0.79 -26.95 6.75
CA ARG A 267 -0.04 -26.49 7.91
C ARG A 267 -0.69 -26.97 9.21
N LYS A 268 0.01 -27.83 9.91
CA LYS A 268 -0.38 -28.33 11.24
C LYS A 268 -0.07 -27.28 12.31
N GLY A 269 -0.92 -27.16 13.32
CA GLY A 269 -0.59 -26.47 14.57
C GLY A 269 -1.32 -25.17 14.88
N SER A 270 -2.26 -24.73 14.06
CA SER A 270 -3.21 -23.66 14.39
C SER A 270 -4.64 -24.16 14.21
N ASP A 271 -5.64 -23.33 14.57
CA ASP A 271 -7.06 -23.62 14.31
C ASP A 271 -7.39 -23.65 12.79
N GLY A 272 -6.48 -24.19 11.98
CA GLY A 272 -6.59 -24.29 10.53
C GLY A 272 -6.28 -22.96 9.80
N VAL A 273 -6.89 -22.81 8.62
CA VAL A 273 -6.66 -21.66 7.73
C VAL A 273 -6.95 -20.32 8.42
N SER A 274 -7.97 -20.25 9.29
CA SER A 274 -8.38 -19.03 9.99
C SER A 274 -7.29 -18.50 10.93
N GLY A 275 -6.62 -19.35 11.69
CA GLY A 275 -5.53 -18.97 12.59
C GLY A 275 -4.38 -18.29 11.84
N TYR A 276 -3.98 -18.83 10.67
CA TYR A 276 -2.96 -18.20 9.82
C TYR A 276 -3.40 -16.87 9.24
N VAL A 277 -4.68 -16.69 8.89
CA VAL A 277 -5.21 -15.40 8.40
C VAL A 277 -5.18 -14.37 9.53
N TYR A 278 -5.61 -14.72 10.73
CA TYR A 278 -5.57 -13.83 11.88
C TYR A 278 -4.14 -13.41 12.23
N TRP A 279 -3.22 -14.38 12.26
CA TRP A 279 -1.81 -14.11 12.46
C TRP A 279 -1.25 -13.18 11.37
N TYR A 280 -1.54 -13.46 10.09
CA TYR A 280 -1.05 -12.65 8.97
C TYR A 280 -1.47 -11.18 9.08
N ILE A 281 -2.68 -10.91 9.57
CA ILE A 281 -3.20 -9.55 9.75
C ILE A 281 -2.67 -8.93 11.05
N GLY A 282 -2.61 -9.68 12.15
CA GLY A 282 -2.33 -9.18 13.50
C GLY A 282 -0.86 -9.09 13.88
N GLN A 283 0.04 -9.82 13.20
CA GLN A 283 1.43 -9.94 13.61
C GLN A 283 2.22 -8.62 13.60
N ALA A 284 1.88 -7.69 12.68
CA ALA A 284 2.71 -6.51 12.43
C ALA A 284 2.91 -5.61 13.66
N ASN A 285 1.84 -5.41 14.45
CA ASN A 285 1.92 -4.59 15.65
C ASN A 285 2.70 -5.28 16.79
N ILE A 286 2.53 -6.61 16.92
CA ILE A 286 3.22 -7.39 17.96
C ILE A 286 4.71 -7.50 17.63
N TYR A 287 5.04 -7.83 16.38
CA TYR A 287 6.42 -7.88 15.93
C TYR A 287 7.12 -6.52 16.03
N PHE A 288 6.40 -5.43 15.70
CA PHE A 288 6.92 -4.08 15.94
C PHE A 288 7.25 -3.86 17.42
N ASN A 289 6.36 -4.27 18.31
CA ASN A 289 6.56 -4.11 19.76
C ASN A 289 7.77 -4.87 20.28
N ASN A 290 7.98 -6.09 19.81
CA ASN A 290 9.10 -6.92 20.26
C ASN A 290 10.44 -6.49 19.65
N SER A 291 10.51 -6.22 18.35
CA SER A 291 11.78 -6.19 17.61
C SER A 291 12.14 -4.83 17.04
N ALA A 292 11.17 -4.02 16.55
CA ALA A 292 11.52 -2.85 15.75
C ALA A 292 12.28 -1.74 16.50
N MET A 293 12.12 -1.65 17.83
CA MET A 293 12.84 -0.68 18.65
C MET A 293 14.06 -1.25 19.38
N SER A 294 14.27 -2.56 19.33
CA SER A 294 15.30 -3.26 20.12
C SER A 294 16.05 -4.32 19.31
N ALA A 295 16.21 -4.10 18.02
CA ALA A 295 16.83 -5.04 17.10
C ALA A 295 18.36 -5.24 17.28
N GLY A 296 18.99 -4.54 18.24
CA GLY A 296 20.44 -4.60 18.47
C GLY A 296 21.29 -3.83 17.46
N GLY A 297 20.67 -3.18 16.47
CA GLY A 297 21.31 -2.39 15.43
C GLY A 297 20.34 -1.92 14.37
N ILE A 298 20.87 -1.41 13.25
CA ILE A 298 20.07 -0.86 12.13
C ILE A 298 20.57 -1.39 10.79
N ARG A 299 19.69 -1.35 9.74
CA ARG A 299 20.02 -1.81 8.38
C ARG A 299 20.48 -0.68 7.45
N TYR A 300 20.65 0.53 7.95
CA TYR A 300 21.15 1.69 7.19
C TYR A 300 20.40 1.99 5.88
N GLY A 301 19.10 1.71 5.83
CA GLY A 301 18.26 1.93 4.64
C GLY A 301 18.40 0.84 3.56
N ASP A 302 18.98 -0.30 3.85
CA ASP A 302 19.18 -1.40 2.88
C ASP A 302 17.87 -2.05 2.42
N ARG A 303 16.73 -1.71 3.04
CA ARG A 303 15.40 -2.09 2.61
C ARG A 303 14.63 -0.90 2.05
N THR A 304 14.42 0.15 2.84
CA THR A 304 13.57 1.29 2.45
C THR A 304 14.14 2.12 1.31
N LEU A 305 15.46 2.16 1.16
CA LEU A 305 16.17 2.89 0.11
C LEU A 305 17.02 1.97 -0.80
N ASN A 306 16.72 0.70 -0.86
CA ASN A 306 17.55 -0.33 -1.49
C ASN A 306 17.99 0.04 -2.92
N LEU A 307 17.03 0.40 -3.80
CA LEU A 307 17.33 0.73 -5.20
C LEU A 307 18.30 1.92 -5.32
N PHE A 308 18.08 2.97 -4.53
CA PHE A 308 18.92 4.17 -4.56
C PHE A 308 20.32 3.87 -4.05
N LYS A 309 20.43 3.08 -2.98
CA LYS A 309 21.73 2.66 -2.44
C LYS A 309 22.51 1.81 -3.41
N ARG A 310 21.84 0.87 -4.11
CA ARG A 310 22.48 0.02 -5.12
C ARG A 310 23.08 0.79 -6.30
N LEU A 311 22.60 2.00 -6.57
CA LEU A 311 23.19 2.87 -7.59
C LEU A 311 24.51 3.51 -7.14
N ILE A 312 24.75 3.59 -5.82
CA ILE A 312 25.88 4.30 -5.24
C ILE A 312 26.86 3.33 -4.56
N TRP A 313 26.35 2.32 -3.85
CA TRP A 313 27.17 1.39 -3.05
C TRP A 313 26.99 -0.06 -3.55
N SER A 314 28.10 -0.68 -3.92
CA SER A 314 28.15 -2.05 -4.44
C SER A 314 27.86 -3.13 -3.39
N ASP A 315 28.04 -2.83 -2.10
CA ASP A 315 27.83 -3.72 -0.96
C ASP A 315 26.35 -3.80 -0.50
N THR A 316 25.45 -3.06 -1.18
CA THR A 316 24.02 -3.07 -0.87
C THR A 316 23.40 -4.39 -1.30
N PRO A 317 22.67 -5.09 -0.43
CA PRO A 317 22.04 -6.37 -0.74
C PRO A 317 21.11 -6.29 -1.96
N LYS A 318 21.24 -7.25 -2.87
CA LYS A 318 20.46 -7.26 -4.12
C LYS A 318 19.06 -7.82 -3.92
N ASN A 319 18.93 -8.70 -2.96
CA ASN A 319 17.68 -9.41 -2.67
C ASN A 319 17.49 -9.58 -1.16
N TYR A 320 16.40 -10.20 -0.81
CA TYR A 320 15.97 -10.47 0.53
C TYR A 320 16.94 -11.39 1.29
N ASP A 321 17.45 -12.45 0.66
CA ASP A 321 18.34 -13.43 1.30
C ASP A 321 19.70 -12.82 1.63
N GLU A 322 20.28 -12.08 0.68
CA GLU A 322 21.53 -11.33 0.94
C GLU A 322 21.36 -10.32 2.10
N ARG A 323 20.20 -9.68 2.20
CA ARG A 323 19.92 -8.76 3.31
C ARG A 323 19.86 -9.49 4.65
N ARG A 324 19.19 -10.62 4.72
CA ARG A 324 19.17 -11.46 5.93
C ARG A 324 20.55 -11.93 6.33
N ASP A 325 21.35 -12.35 5.37
CA ASP A 325 22.72 -12.80 5.63
C ASP A 325 23.60 -11.66 6.16
N LYS A 326 23.47 -10.46 5.60
CA LYS A 326 24.22 -9.28 6.04
C LYS A 326 23.90 -8.90 7.49
N TYR A 327 22.63 -9.06 7.91
CA TYR A 327 22.16 -8.62 9.23
C TYR A 327 21.75 -9.76 10.16
N ARG A 328 22.30 -10.98 9.95
CA ARG A 328 22.00 -12.15 10.77
C ARG A 328 22.35 -12.01 12.26
N ASN A 329 23.20 -11.04 12.62
CA ASN A 329 23.58 -10.74 13.99
C ASN A 329 22.60 -9.80 14.71
N LEU A 330 21.59 -9.28 14.01
CA LEU A 330 20.55 -8.44 14.57
C LEU A 330 19.30 -9.28 14.86
N GLU A 331 18.54 -8.86 15.85
CA GLU A 331 17.24 -9.45 16.19
C GLU A 331 16.16 -9.03 15.18
N ILE A 332 16.46 -9.19 13.87
CA ILE A 332 15.57 -8.86 12.76
C ILE A 332 15.22 -10.14 12.02
N ASP A 333 13.94 -10.46 11.99
CA ASP A 333 13.41 -11.51 11.12
C ASP A 333 12.50 -10.92 10.06
N ASP A 334 13.01 -10.78 8.86
CA ASP A 334 12.28 -10.27 7.70
C ASP A 334 11.14 -11.22 7.21
N TYR A 335 10.96 -12.41 7.79
CA TYR A 335 9.81 -13.27 7.54
C TYR A 335 8.55 -12.76 8.22
N TYR A 336 8.68 -11.95 9.28
CA TYR A 336 7.54 -11.35 9.94
C TYR A 336 7.21 -10.00 9.31
N PHE A 337 5.94 -9.71 9.22
CA PHE A 337 5.51 -8.39 8.81
C PHE A 337 5.68 -7.42 9.97
N THR A 338 6.26 -6.29 9.66
CA THR A 338 6.17 -5.12 10.51
C THR A 338 5.34 -4.06 9.79
N THR A 339 4.95 -3.00 10.48
CA THR A 339 4.34 -1.84 9.84
C THR A 339 5.39 -1.08 9.02
N PHE A 340 4.98 -0.19 8.10
CA PHE A 340 5.94 0.68 7.41
C PHE A 340 6.78 1.51 8.39
N VAL A 341 6.20 1.90 9.56
CA VAL A 341 6.97 2.54 10.65
C VAL A 341 8.09 1.64 11.14
N GLY A 342 7.81 0.34 11.26
CA GLY A 342 8.82 -0.63 11.68
C GLY A 342 9.94 -0.82 10.65
N ASP A 343 9.62 -0.81 9.36
CA ASP A 343 10.66 -0.85 8.32
C ASP A 343 11.63 0.33 8.43
N PHE A 344 11.11 1.55 8.68
CA PHE A 344 11.95 2.73 8.92
C PHE A 344 12.72 2.62 10.24
N ALA A 345 12.09 2.16 11.32
CA ALA A 345 12.75 2.00 12.61
C ALA A 345 13.90 0.99 12.55
N LEU A 346 13.73 -0.12 11.82
CA LEU A 346 14.76 -1.12 11.59
C LEU A 346 15.88 -0.61 10.67
N ASP A 347 15.58 0.27 9.71
CA ASP A 347 16.57 0.80 8.78
C ASP A 347 17.38 1.97 9.34
N PHE A 348 16.75 2.87 10.11
CA PHE A 348 17.37 4.13 10.56
C PHE A 348 17.42 4.29 12.08
N GLY A 349 16.80 3.38 12.81
CA GLY A 349 16.56 3.51 14.24
C GLY A 349 15.36 4.39 14.58
N PRO A 350 14.81 4.28 15.79
CA PRO A 350 13.59 4.97 16.17
C PRO A 350 13.72 6.49 16.17
N ILE A 351 14.85 7.05 16.60
CA ILE A 351 15.04 8.50 16.69
C ILE A 351 15.10 9.14 15.28
N ALA A 352 15.93 8.61 14.39
CA ALA A 352 16.05 9.14 13.04
C ALA A 352 14.73 8.98 12.26
N SER A 353 14.05 7.83 12.42
CA SER A 353 12.74 7.60 11.81
C SER A 353 11.70 8.61 12.27
N PHE A 354 11.69 8.99 13.54
CA PHE A 354 10.80 10.04 14.05
C PHE A 354 11.02 11.37 13.29
N PHE A 355 12.27 11.81 13.16
CA PHE A 355 12.58 13.05 12.46
C PHE A 355 12.25 12.96 10.95
N ILE A 356 12.51 11.82 10.30
CA ILE A 356 12.13 11.59 8.89
C ILE A 356 10.62 11.78 8.70
N PHE A 357 9.81 11.11 9.51
CA PHE A 357 8.35 11.22 9.43
C PHE A 357 7.86 12.63 9.77
N PHE A 358 8.39 13.23 10.83
CA PHE A 358 7.98 14.56 11.27
C PHE A 358 8.28 15.62 10.19
N ILE A 359 9.52 15.65 9.68
CA ILE A 359 9.93 16.63 8.65
C ILE A 359 9.15 16.41 7.37
N PHE A 360 9.03 15.15 6.89
CA PHE A 360 8.29 14.84 5.68
C PHE A 360 6.84 15.30 5.77
N ASN A 361 6.12 14.92 6.83
CA ASN A 361 4.72 15.28 6.98
C ASN A 361 4.53 16.77 7.26
N LEU A 362 5.47 17.43 7.92
CA LEU A 362 5.46 18.88 8.09
C LEU A 362 5.57 19.59 6.72
N CYS A 363 6.49 19.15 5.84
CA CYS A 363 6.59 19.65 4.48
C CYS A 363 5.29 19.42 3.70
N VAL A 364 4.68 18.24 3.81
CA VAL A 364 3.39 17.95 3.17
C VAL A 364 2.30 18.90 3.69
N LEU A 365 2.19 19.09 5.01
CA LEU A 365 1.21 19.98 5.63
C LEU A 365 1.36 21.43 5.18
N PHE A 366 2.58 21.92 4.98
CA PHE A 366 2.82 23.26 4.43
C PHE A 366 2.37 23.36 2.97
N GLU A 367 2.58 22.31 2.17
CA GLU A 367 2.24 22.31 0.76
C GLU A 367 0.74 22.17 0.49
N ILE A 368 0.02 21.35 1.27
CA ILE A 368 -1.38 21.00 1.00
C ILE A 368 -2.42 22.03 1.45
N ARG A 369 -2.00 23.22 1.89
CA ARG A 369 -2.93 24.26 2.36
C ARG A 369 -3.85 24.72 1.24
N PRO A 370 -5.19 24.54 1.37
CA PRO A 370 -6.13 25.04 0.38
C PRO A 370 -6.09 26.57 0.36
N ARG A 371 -6.30 27.15 -0.83
CA ARG A 371 -6.50 28.58 -0.98
C ARG A 371 -7.90 28.84 -1.54
N ASP A 372 -8.62 29.75 -0.91
CA ASP A 372 -9.97 30.15 -1.35
C ASP A 372 -10.92 28.98 -1.61
N GLY A 373 -10.91 27.96 -0.74
CA GLY A 373 -11.74 26.75 -0.86
C GLY A 373 -11.36 25.83 -2.02
N THR A 374 -10.19 26.04 -2.65
CA THR A 374 -9.70 25.20 -3.76
C THR A 374 -8.42 24.48 -3.39
N ILE A 375 -8.23 23.28 -3.94
CA ILE A 375 -7.00 22.49 -3.81
C ILE A 375 -6.45 22.14 -5.19
N LYS A 376 -5.13 22.18 -5.34
CA LYS A 376 -4.47 21.81 -6.59
C LYS A 376 -4.27 20.29 -6.67
N LEU A 377 -4.25 19.75 -7.91
CA LEU A 377 -4.14 18.32 -8.11
C LEU A 377 -2.83 17.74 -7.56
N HIS A 378 -1.70 18.46 -7.65
CA HIS A 378 -0.43 17.99 -7.05
C HIS A 378 -0.48 17.94 -5.51
N GLN A 379 -1.27 18.80 -4.86
CA GLN A 379 -1.48 18.75 -3.40
C GLN A 379 -2.29 17.50 -3.01
N LEU A 380 -3.35 17.18 -3.76
CA LEU A 380 -4.11 15.92 -3.57
C LEU A 380 -3.25 14.68 -3.84
N LEU A 381 -2.30 14.75 -4.78
CA LEU A 381 -1.37 13.65 -5.04
C LEU A 381 -0.47 13.36 -3.84
N LEU A 382 0.01 14.38 -3.13
CA LEU A 382 0.77 14.17 -1.89
C LEU A 382 -0.05 13.51 -0.80
N ILE A 383 -1.30 13.95 -0.61
CA ILE A 383 -2.22 13.34 0.35
C ILE A 383 -2.51 11.89 -0.04
N TYR A 384 -2.75 11.63 -1.33
CA TYR A 384 -2.96 10.28 -1.84
C TYR A 384 -1.75 9.37 -1.57
N PHE A 385 -0.55 9.86 -1.80
CA PHE A 385 0.68 9.14 -1.54
C PHE A 385 0.81 8.75 -0.05
N THR A 386 0.61 9.71 0.86
CA THR A 386 0.67 9.42 2.31
C THR A 386 -0.41 8.44 2.74
N LEU A 387 -1.63 8.57 2.22
CA LEU A 387 -2.72 7.64 2.52
C LEU A 387 -2.47 6.23 1.97
N CYS A 388 -1.88 6.10 0.77
CA CYS A 388 -1.50 4.80 0.22
C CYS A 388 -0.44 4.12 1.09
N ILE A 389 0.57 4.85 1.56
CA ILE A 389 1.58 4.33 2.49
C ILE A 389 0.91 3.86 3.78
N CYS A 390 0.09 4.70 4.41
CA CYS A 390 -0.57 4.37 5.66
C CYS A 390 -1.50 3.16 5.50
N MET A 391 -2.29 3.11 4.44
CA MET A 391 -3.27 2.04 4.20
C MET A 391 -2.61 0.70 3.90
N GLN A 392 -1.58 0.69 3.06
CA GLN A 392 -0.86 -0.51 2.65
C GLN A 392 0.13 -0.99 3.72
N GLY A 393 0.81 -0.05 4.37
CA GLY A 393 1.89 -0.32 5.30
C GLY A 393 1.48 -0.65 6.74
N GLY A 394 0.17 -0.67 7.04
CA GLY A 394 -0.31 -0.99 8.38
C GLY A 394 -0.25 -2.49 8.73
N MET A 395 -0.37 -3.34 7.73
CA MET A 395 -0.45 -4.80 7.89
C MET A 395 0.72 -5.53 7.23
N VAL A 396 1.17 -5.04 6.07
CA VAL A 396 2.17 -5.71 5.25
C VAL A 396 3.50 -4.95 5.27
N LEU A 397 4.55 -5.61 4.75
CA LEU A 397 5.84 -4.97 4.51
C LEU A 397 5.66 -3.70 3.66
N PHE A 398 6.52 -2.69 3.91
CA PHE A 398 6.48 -1.43 3.20
C PHE A 398 6.54 -1.63 1.67
N SER A 399 5.44 -1.35 1.00
CA SER A 399 5.23 -1.71 -0.42
C SER A 399 6.08 -0.93 -1.41
N TYR A 400 6.73 0.14 -0.97
CA TYR A 400 7.61 1.00 -1.78
C TYR A 400 9.10 0.78 -1.52
N ALA A 401 9.43 -0.25 -0.75
CA ALA A 401 10.79 -0.67 -0.46
C ALA A 401 11.40 -1.50 -1.61
N ASP A 402 12.66 -1.80 -1.52
CA ASP A 402 13.43 -2.60 -2.46
C ASP A 402 13.31 -2.02 -3.91
N THR A 403 13.06 -2.83 -4.91
CA THR A 403 12.90 -2.39 -6.31
C THR A 403 11.68 -1.47 -6.53
N ALA A 404 10.71 -1.49 -5.63
CA ALA A 404 9.52 -0.64 -5.68
C ALA A 404 9.82 0.84 -5.31
N ASN A 405 11.03 1.20 -4.93
CA ASN A 405 11.46 2.59 -4.80
C ASN A 405 11.21 3.41 -6.08
N LEU A 406 11.19 2.79 -7.27
CA LEU A 406 10.82 3.46 -8.52
C LEU A 406 9.43 4.09 -8.48
N ILE A 407 8.48 3.50 -7.76
CA ILE A 407 7.13 4.04 -7.59
C ILE A 407 7.20 5.41 -6.91
N ILE A 408 8.05 5.55 -5.88
CA ILE A 408 8.28 6.82 -5.18
C ILE A 408 8.80 7.88 -6.15
N VAL A 409 9.76 7.52 -7.01
CA VAL A 409 10.29 8.42 -8.04
C VAL A 409 9.17 8.92 -8.95
N VAL A 410 8.30 8.03 -9.41
CA VAL A 410 7.18 8.39 -10.29
C VAL A 410 6.17 9.30 -9.58
N TYR A 411 5.88 9.08 -8.31
CA TYR A 411 5.05 10.01 -7.53
C TYR A 411 5.64 11.42 -7.50
N PHE A 412 6.94 11.55 -7.23
CA PHE A 412 7.59 12.86 -7.18
C PHE A 412 7.75 13.49 -8.56
N LEU A 413 7.99 12.70 -9.62
CA LEU A 413 8.00 13.21 -11.00
C LEU A 413 6.61 13.72 -11.41
N LEU A 414 5.55 12.98 -11.10
CA LEU A 414 4.19 13.42 -11.39
C LEU A 414 3.82 14.65 -10.56
N TYR A 415 4.22 14.69 -9.29
CA TYR A 415 4.04 15.87 -8.44
C TYR A 415 4.72 17.09 -9.04
N ALA A 416 6.00 16.99 -9.39
CA ALA A 416 6.74 18.09 -10.00
C ALA A 416 6.13 18.52 -11.34
N TRP A 417 5.73 17.56 -12.16
CA TRP A 417 5.04 17.80 -13.41
C TRP A 417 3.72 18.57 -13.22
N LEU A 418 2.85 18.12 -12.33
CA LEU A 418 1.58 18.79 -12.03
C LEU A 418 1.77 20.17 -11.40
N ARG A 419 2.83 20.38 -10.63
CA ARG A 419 3.12 21.67 -9.98
C ARG A 419 3.66 22.71 -10.95
N TYR A 420 4.52 22.31 -11.88
CA TYR A 420 5.28 23.22 -12.74
C TYR A 420 4.81 23.24 -14.20
N HIS A 421 3.86 22.38 -14.58
CA HIS A 421 3.43 22.21 -15.97
C HIS A 421 2.97 23.52 -16.64
N GLU A 422 2.24 24.39 -15.92
CA GLU A 422 1.79 25.66 -16.46
C GLU A 422 2.94 26.62 -16.74
N ALA A 423 3.94 26.65 -15.86
CA ALA A 423 5.14 27.45 -16.06
C ALA A 423 5.97 26.92 -17.24
N LEU A 424 6.03 25.60 -17.42
CA LEU A 424 6.68 24.98 -18.56
C LEU A 424 5.94 25.28 -19.87
N LEU A 425 4.62 25.18 -19.89
CA LEU A 425 3.81 25.50 -21.06
C LEU A 425 3.91 26.97 -21.47
N LYS A 426 4.04 27.88 -20.50
CA LYS A 426 4.27 29.31 -20.77
C LYS A 426 5.67 29.61 -21.35
N ARG A 427 6.69 28.83 -20.92
CA ARG A 427 8.07 28.95 -21.43
C ARG A 427 8.27 28.30 -22.79
N PHE A 428 7.57 27.22 -23.05
CA PHE A 428 7.62 26.48 -24.30
C PHE A 428 6.21 26.36 -24.86
N PRO A 429 5.65 27.46 -25.43
CA PRO A 429 4.39 27.39 -26.12
C PRO A 429 4.56 26.32 -27.23
N LEU A 430 3.89 25.20 -27.10
CA LEU A 430 3.83 24.17 -28.15
C LEU A 430 3.35 24.91 -29.42
N ALA A 431 4.26 25.09 -30.36
CA ALA A 431 3.99 25.78 -31.63
C ALA A 431 2.85 25.05 -32.34
N GLY A 432 1.70 25.70 -32.46
CA GLY A 432 0.49 25.23 -33.13
C GLY A 432 -0.66 24.98 -32.17
N LYS A 433 -1.64 25.78 -32.11
CA LYS A 433 -2.52 26.46 -32.98
C LYS A 433 -3.67 27.14 -32.33
N GLU A 434 -4.04 28.15 -32.89
CA GLU A 434 -5.39 28.66 -33.04
C GLU A 434 -6.37 27.57 -33.58
#